data_061059f9e456c86fa14b17ba91e0a8e8
#
_entry.id   061059f9e456c86fa14b17ba91e0a8e8
#
_cell.length_a   1.000
_cell.length_b   1.000
_cell.length_c   1.000
_cell.angle_alpha   90.00
_cell.angle_beta   90.00
_cell.angle_gamma   90.00
#
_symmetry.space_group_name_H-M   'P 1'
#
loop_
_entity.id
_entity.type
_entity.pdbx_description
1 polymer ?
#
loop_
_entity_poly.entity_id
_entity_poly.type
_entity_poly.pdbx_seq_one_letter_code
_entity_poly.pdbx_strand_id
1 'polypeptide(L)'
;MDSSGPFPLLAHPYRSPVKGTCAYEMGNTASKNALVFIGGLKDGPHTTPYIRTVARRLEKTPELNFSVFETRLRSSFDGFGRSSLADDVQDISALVKYLRSIGREKIILFGHSTGCQDCMEYTNYAKYSNSPVDGFILQAPVSDRESLDTFIPDYQPKLDYANKMIAEGKGEDVLPNEYSIAMLDAPISANRFHDLFAKGGADDYFSSDLDDQTVHNFWSRFNKPVLVLHSEKDEFVPARVDQAAINKKYQAASSFVSPLSGLIPGTGHTVLQEEAREWLAGRVVEFLRTLS
;
A
#
# COMPACT_ATOMS: atom_id res chain seq x y z
N MET A 1 3.05 26.67 1.28
CA MET A 1 3.85 26.45 2.51
C MET A 1 4.72 25.25 2.26
N ASP A 2 6.01 25.40 2.55
CA ASP A 2 7.00 24.34 2.38
C ASP A 2 6.55 23.05 3.09
N SER A 3 6.46 21.94 2.34
CA SER A 3 6.06 20.63 2.87
C SER A 3 7.16 19.96 3.70
N SER A 4 8.35 20.56 3.76
CA SER A 4 9.54 20.03 4.43
C SER A 4 9.71 20.51 5.89
N GLY A 5 8.91 21.49 6.33
CA GLY A 5 9.01 22.04 7.70
C GLY A 5 8.43 21.11 8.78
N PRO A 6 8.75 21.39 10.06
CA PRO A 6 8.14 20.67 11.20
C PRO A 6 6.62 20.79 11.20
N PHE A 7 5.93 19.72 11.63
CA PHE A 7 4.47 19.66 11.72
C PHE A 7 4.06 18.86 12.95
N PRO A 8 2.91 19.19 13.59
CA PRO A 8 2.44 18.47 14.76
C PRO A 8 1.83 17.12 14.36
N LEU A 9 2.02 16.14 15.24
CA LEU A 9 1.43 14.80 15.15
C LEU A 9 0.91 14.37 16.49
N LEU A 10 -0.22 13.67 16.51
CA LEU A 10 -0.69 12.98 17.69
C LEU A 10 -0.33 11.49 17.59
N ALA A 11 0.52 11.01 18.49
CA ALA A 11 0.92 9.62 18.54
C ALA A 11 -0.13 8.77 19.29
N HIS A 12 -0.55 7.68 18.67
CA HIS A 12 -1.51 6.71 19.20
C HIS A 12 -0.82 5.36 19.43
N PRO A 13 -0.28 5.08 20.63
CA PRO A 13 0.18 3.73 20.95
C PRO A 13 -1.04 2.82 21.12
N TYR A 14 -1.01 1.66 20.48
CA TYR A 14 -2.09 0.67 20.56
C TYR A 14 -1.55 -0.76 20.73
N ARG A 15 -2.42 -1.67 21.16
CA ARG A 15 -2.04 -3.08 21.31
C ARG A 15 -2.08 -3.78 19.94
N SER A 16 -0.96 -4.36 19.57
CA SER A 16 -0.76 -5.19 18.39
C SER A 16 0.00 -6.45 18.79
N PRO A 17 0.04 -7.50 17.95
CA PRO A 17 0.95 -8.62 18.13
C PRO A 17 2.41 -8.22 18.30
N VAL A 18 2.81 -7.09 17.76
CA VAL A 18 4.17 -6.52 17.87
C VAL A 18 4.24 -5.49 18.99
N LYS A 19 5.35 -5.46 19.73
CA LYS A 19 5.58 -4.44 20.75
C LYS A 19 5.94 -3.09 20.11
N GLY A 20 5.44 -2.01 20.71
CA GLY A 20 5.79 -0.64 20.31
C GLY A 20 5.10 -0.15 19.05
N THR A 21 3.97 -0.75 18.68
CA THR A 21 3.13 -0.23 17.59
C THR A 21 2.56 1.14 17.95
N CYS A 22 2.57 2.01 16.96
CA CYS A 22 2.06 3.36 17.07
C CYS A 22 1.51 3.81 15.71
N ALA A 23 0.41 4.56 15.72
CA ALA A 23 -0.05 5.31 14.56
C ALA A 23 0.11 6.81 14.84
N TYR A 24 0.29 7.59 13.79
CA TYR A 24 0.55 9.04 13.89
C TYR A 24 -0.57 9.78 13.17
N GLU A 25 -1.40 10.48 13.96
CA GLU A 25 -2.54 11.22 13.44
C GLU A 25 -2.15 12.64 13.03
N MET A 26 -2.57 13.03 11.83
CA MET A 26 -2.45 14.38 11.26
C MET A 26 -3.83 14.96 10.96
N GLY A 27 -3.91 16.28 10.96
CA GLY A 27 -5.13 17.00 10.65
C GLY A 27 -6.00 17.23 11.86
N ASN A 28 -7.32 17.33 11.66
CA ASN A 28 -8.24 17.58 12.76
C ASN A 28 -8.45 16.31 13.62
N THR A 29 -7.79 16.25 14.76
CA THR A 29 -7.83 15.09 15.67
C THR A 29 -9.21 14.87 16.34
N ALA A 30 -10.14 15.84 16.25
CA ALA A 30 -11.52 15.69 16.68
C ALA A 30 -12.41 15.00 15.62
N SER A 31 -11.85 14.66 14.46
CA SER A 31 -12.58 13.99 13.37
C SER A 31 -13.10 12.63 13.79
N LYS A 32 -14.30 12.28 13.28
CA LYS A 32 -14.93 10.98 13.55
C LYS A 32 -14.50 9.89 12.58
N ASN A 33 -13.90 10.25 11.44
CA ASN A 33 -13.49 9.32 10.40
C ASN A 33 -11.97 9.25 10.31
N ALA A 34 -11.44 8.11 9.89
CA ALA A 34 -10.01 7.87 9.76
C ALA A 34 -9.63 7.47 8.32
N LEU A 35 -8.65 8.16 7.75
CA LEU A 35 -7.95 7.74 6.55
C LEU A 35 -6.62 7.13 6.99
N VAL A 36 -6.48 5.81 6.89
CA VAL A 36 -5.32 5.05 7.37
C VAL A 36 -4.35 4.87 6.23
N PHE A 37 -3.23 5.56 6.27
CA PHE A 37 -2.18 5.49 5.26
C PHE A 37 -1.20 4.37 5.56
N ILE A 38 -0.94 3.54 4.56
CA ILE A 38 -0.04 2.39 4.56
C ILE A 38 1.02 2.65 3.50
N GLY A 39 2.26 2.84 3.92
CA GLY A 39 3.39 3.10 3.03
C GLY A 39 3.79 1.89 2.20
N GLY A 40 4.72 2.10 1.27
CA GLY A 40 5.26 1.05 0.42
C GLY A 40 6.48 0.34 1.01
N LEU A 41 7.18 -0.41 0.16
CA LEU A 41 8.40 -1.12 0.52
C LEU A 41 9.46 -0.13 1.04
N LYS A 42 10.05 -0.41 2.20
CA LYS A 42 11.00 0.47 2.92
C LYS A 42 10.38 1.77 3.46
N ASP A 43 9.13 2.06 3.20
CA ASP A 43 8.49 3.20 3.82
C ASP A 43 8.24 2.98 5.31
N GLY A 44 8.08 4.09 5.99
CA GLY A 44 7.64 4.17 7.36
C GLY A 44 6.87 5.48 7.57
N PRO A 45 6.48 5.81 8.78
CA PRO A 45 5.86 7.10 9.04
C PRO A 45 6.74 8.25 8.54
N HIS A 46 6.11 9.19 7.84
CA HIS A 46 6.70 10.46 7.34
C HIS A 46 7.65 10.32 6.14
N THR A 47 7.75 9.15 5.51
CA THR A 47 8.58 8.95 4.31
C THR A 47 7.90 9.40 3.02
N THR A 48 6.56 9.39 2.98
CA THR A 48 5.76 9.73 1.78
C THR A 48 5.16 11.14 1.87
N PRO A 49 5.76 12.17 1.22
CA PRO A 49 5.42 13.58 1.48
C PRO A 49 4.00 13.98 1.10
N TYR A 50 3.39 13.37 0.09
CA TYR A 50 2.08 13.77 -0.43
C TYR A 50 0.94 13.54 0.58
N ILE A 51 1.11 12.62 1.55
CA ILE A 51 0.07 12.35 2.53
C ILE A 51 -0.23 13.57 3.43
N ARG A 52 0.78 14.42 3.67
CA ARG A 52 0.58 15.70 4.37
C ARG A 52 -0.28 16.67 3.55
N THR A 53 -0.18 16.62 2.21
CA THR A 53 -1.04 17.44 1.34
C THR A 53 -2.48 16.96 1.44
N VAL A 54 -2.70 15.63 1.46
CA VAL A 54 -4.02 15.03 1.69
C VAL A 54 -4.58 15.45 3.06
N ALA A 55 -3.79 15.37 4.14
CA ALA A 55 -4.22 15.77 5.47
C ALA A 55 -4.65 17.25 5.51
N ARG A 56 -3.84 18.15 4.95
CA ARG A 56 -4.16 19.59 4.85
C ARG A 56 -5.41 19.86 4.02
N ARG A 57 -5.63 19.08 2.95
CA ARG A 57 -6.84 19.22 2.13
C ARG A 57 -8.08 18.78 2.90
N LEU A 58 -7.98 17.71 3.69
CA LEU A 58 -9.08 17.24 4.55
C LEU A 58 -9.40 18.23 5.68
N GLU A 59 -8.41 18.90 6.28
CA GLU A 59 -8.64 19.99 7.25
C GLU A 59 -9.45 21.14 6.64
N LYS A 60 -9.26 21.42 5.32
CA LYS A 60 -10.01 22.44 4.58
C LYS A 60 -11.39 21.94 4.09
N THR A 61 -11.73 20.67 4.37
CA THR A 61 -12.98 20.03 3.97
C THR A 61 -13.65 19.38 5.20
N PRO A 62 -13.97 20.21 6.24
CA PRO A 62 -14.38 19.72 7.57
C PRO A 62 -15.70 18.91 7.54
N GLU A 63 -16.54 19.09 6.52
CA GLU A 63 -17.77 18.34 6.35
C GLU A 63 -17.55 16.83 6.15
N LEU A 64 -16.38 16.42 5.65
CA LEU A 64 -16.02 15.00 5.52
C LEU A 64 -15.59 14.38 6.84
N ASN A 65 -15.13 15.20 7.76
CA ASN A 65 -14.80 14.80 9.13
C ASN A 65 -13.76 13.67 9.21
N PHE A 66 -12.70 13.74 8.38
CA PHE A 66 -11.58 12.80 8.36
C PHE A 66 -10.30 13.41 8.94
N SER A 67 -9.55 12.61 9.70
CA SER A 67 -8.12 12.79 9.95
C SER A 67 -7.31 11.67 9.31
N VAL A 68 -6.01 11.89 9.13
CA VAL A 68 -5.09 10.91 8.51
C VAL A 68 -4.26 10.24 9.58
N PHE A 69 -4.16 8.92 9.51
CA PHE A 69 -3.30 8.10 10.38
C PHE A 69 -2.21 7.44 9.54
N GLU A 70 -0.96 7.80 9.75
CA GLU A 70 0.17 7.03 9.21
C GLU A 70 0.45 5.83 10.11
N THR A 71 0.60 4.65 9.49
CA THR A 71 0.88 3.40 10.21
C THR A 71 2.38 3.20 10.39
N ARG A 72 2.77 2.64 11.52
CA ARG A 72 4.06 1.96 11.68
C ARG A 72 3.80 0.46 11.76
N LEU A 73 4.07 -0.23 10.66
CA LEU A 73 3.99 -1.68 10.57
C LEU A 73 5.32 -2.32 11.02
N ARG A 74 5.30 -3.63 11.28
CA ARG A 74 6.55 -4.38 11.53
C ARG A 74 7.46 -4.41 10.30
N SER A 75 6.89 -4.31 9.10
CA SER A 75 7.58 -4.21 7.81
C SER A 75 8.17 -2.83 7.53
N SER A 76 7.83 -1.80 8.32
CA SER A 76 8.34 -0.44 8.08
C SER A 76 9.86 -0.40 8.08
N PHE A 77 10.43 0.43 7.19
CA PHE A 77 11.87 0.59 6.95
C PHE A 77 12.50 -0.75 6.52
N ASP A 78 13.50 -1.24 7.22
CA ASP A 78 14.19 -2.50 6.91
C ASP A 78 13.44 -3.75 7.37
N GLY A 79 12.32 -3.58 8.09
CA GLY A 79 11.49 -4.69 8.56
C GLY A 79 10.84 -5.51 7.44
N PHE A 80 10.64 -4.90 6.27
CA PHE A 80 10.02 -5.56 5.11
C PHE A 80 10.74 -6.84 4.70
N GLY A 81 12.05 -6.91 4.87
CA GLY A 81 12.86 -8.06 4.45
C GLY A 81 12.56 -9.35 5.23
N ARG A 82 11.83 -9.27 6.33
CA ARG A 82 11.50 -10.41 7.20
C ARG A 82 10.01 -10.47 7.57
N SER A 83 9.19 -9.59 7.02
CA SER A 83 7.76 -9.53 7.27
C SER A 83 7.00 -9.85 5.99
N SER A 84 5.87 -10.52 6.13
CA SER A 84 4.96 -10.87 5.04
C SER A 84 3.77 -9.93 5.01
N LEU A 85 2.99 -9.92 3.89
CA LEU A 85 1.69 -9.24 3.85
C LEU A 85 0.74 -9.74 4.94
N ALA A 86 0.82 -11.05 5.30
CA ALA A 86 0.02 -11.60 6.38
C ALA A 86 0.35 -10.97 7.74
N ASP A 87 1.61 -10.62 7.96
CA ASP A 87 2.05 -9.92 9.16
C ASP A 87 1.52 -8.48 9.19
N ASP A 88 1.59 -7.78 8.07
CA ASP A 88 1.12 -6.40 7.96
C ASP A 88 -0.41 -6.32 8.10
N VAL A 89 -1.14 -7.29 7.53
CA VAL A 89 -2.60 -7.40 7.74
C VAL A 89 -2.96 -7.55 9.21
N GLN A 90 -2.16 -8.27 10.02
CA GLN A 90 -2.39 -8.37 11.46
C GLN A 90 -2.21 -7.01 12.16
N ASP A 91 -1.16 -6.27 11.80
CA ASP A 91 -0.87 -4.94 12.36
C ASP A 91 -1.96 -3.93 11.96
N ILE A 92 -2.37 -3.91 10.68
CA ILE A 92 -3.46 -3.06 10.17
C ILE A 92 -4.79 -3.42 10.87
N SER A 93 -5.09 -4.72 11.02
CA SER A 93 -6.31 -5.17 11.71
C SER A 93 -6.33 -4.73 13.18
N ALA A 94 -5.18 -4.75 13.86
CA ALA A 94 -5.05 -4.25 15.23
C ALA A 94 -5.32 -2.74 15.30
N LEU A 95 -4.79 -1.96 14.34
CA LEU A 95 -5.05 -0.53 14.25
C LEU A 95 -6.52 -0.24 13.97
N VAL A 96 -7.16 -0.94 13.03
CA VAL A 96 -8.59 -0.78 12.73
C VAL A 96 -9.45 -1.04 13.97
N LYS A 97 -9.16 -2.10 14.73
CA LYS A 97 -9.85 -2.40 16.00
C LYS A 97 -9.65 -1.27 17.02
N TYR A 98 -8.43 -0.76 17.14
CA TYR A 98 -8.14 0.37 18.01
C TYR A 98 -8.93 1.62 17.59
N LEU A 99 -8.91 1.99 16.31
CA LEU A 99 -9.64 3.15 15.79
C LEU A 99 -11.14 3.04 16.06
N ARG A 100 -11.74 1.86 15.86
CA ARG A 100 -13.15 1.61 16.25
C ARG A 100 -13.37 1.81 17.76
N SER A 101 -12.44 1.34 18.59
CA SER A 101 -12.56 1.44 20.06
C SER A 101 -12.49 2.88 20.58
N ILE A 102 -11.82 3.79 19.85
CA ILE A 102 -11.79 5.22 20.18
C ILE A 102 -12.87 6.04 19.46
N GLY A 103 -13.85 5.36 18.83
CA GLY A 103 -15.03 5.99 18.26
C GLY A 103 -14.89 6.48 16.81
N ARG A 104 -13.92 5.99 16.04
CA ARG A 104 -13.86 6.30 14.60
C ARG A 104 -14.98 5.55 13.86
N GLU A 105 -15.80 6.30 13.14
CA GLU A 105 -17.02 5.81 12.49
C GLU A 105 -16.76 5.22 11.10
N LYS A 106 -16.06 5.97 10.22
CA LYS A 106 -15.61 5.46 8.91
C LYS A 106 -14.10 5.29 8.91
N ILE A 107 -13.62 4.16 8.38
CA ILE A 107 -12.20 3.85 8.25
C ILE A 107 -11.92 3.48 6.80
N ILE A 108 -11.03 4.24 6.16
CA ILE A 108 -10.59 4.00 4.78
C ILE A 108 -9.13 3.60 4.83
N LEU A 109 -8.77 2.49 4.19
CA LEU A 109 -7.37 2.11 4.02
C LEU A 109 -6.82 2.77 2.74
N PHE A 110 -5.68 3.42 2.86
CA PHE A 110 -5.00 4.08 1.76
C PHE A 110 -3.59 3.52 1.61
N GLY A 111 -3.41 2.58 0.68
CA GLY A 111 -2.12 1.98 0.35
C GLY A 111 -1.37 2.77 -0.69
N HIS A 112 -0.05 2.87 -0.50
CA HIS A 112 0.92 3.36 -1.47
C HIS A 112 1.86 2.22 -1.85
N SER A 113 2.11 2.00 -3.14
CA SER A 113 3.06 0.98 -3.59
C SER A 113 2.73 -0.40 -2.96
N THR A 114 3.66 -1.05 -2.23
CA THR A 114 3.41 -2.30 -1.49
C THR A 114 2.25 -2.19 -0.50
N GLY A 115 1.94 -1.00 0.02
CA GLY A 115 0.73 -0.79 0.81
C GLY A 115 -0.57 -1.07 0.04
N CYS A 116 -0.53 -1.08 -1.30
CA CYS A 116 -1.64 -1.55 -2.13
C CYS A 116 -1.80 -3.07 -2.02
N GLN A 117 -0.69 -3.84 -2.01
CA GLN A 117 -0.71 -5.28 -1.77
C GLN A 117 -1.27 -5.60 -0.37
N ASP A 118 -0.89 -4.81 0.66
CA ASP A 118 -1.48 -4.93 2.00
C ASP A 118 -2.98 -4.70 1.99
N CYS A 119 -3.48 -3.70 1.26
CA CYS A 119 -4.90 -3.45 1.08
C CYS A 119 -5.59 -4.63 0.37
N MET A 120 -4.97 -5.20 -0.68
CA MET A 120 -5.49 -6.38 -1.38
C MET A 120 -5.57 -7.59 -0.45
N GLU A 121 -4.50 -7.88 0.29
CA GLU A 121 -4.48 -9.01 1.23
C GLU A 121 -5.46 -8.80 2.40
N TYR A 122 -5.63 -7.55 2.87
CA TYR A 122 -6.61 -7.21 3.91
C TYR A 122 -8.04 -7.57 3.50
N THR A 123 -8.39 -7.54 2.21
CA THR A 123 -9.73 -7.93 1.71
C THR A 123 -10.03 -9.41 1.89
N ASN A 124 -9.05 -10.25 2.20
CA ASN A 124 -9.27 -11.67 2.46
C ASN A 124 -9.84 -11.90 3.88
N TYR A 125 -11.05 -11.40 4.09
CA TYR A 125 -11.75 -11.48 5.38
C TYR A 125 -11.95 -12.93 5.85
N ALA A 126 -12.10 -13.88 4.92
CA ALA A 126 -12.26 -15.29 5.26
C ALA A 126 -10.98 -15.87 5.89
N LYS A 127 -9.80 -15.45 5.40
CA LYS A 127 -8.50 -15.92 5.91
C LYS A 127 -8.13 -15.31 7.26
N TYR A 128 -8.38 -14.01 7.43
CA TYR A 128 -7.85 -13.25 8.57
C TYR A 128 -8.89 -12.86 9.61
N SER A 129 -10.18 -12.99 9.31
CA SER A 129 -11.27 -12.49 10.17
C SER A 129 -11.09 -11.01 10.54
N ASN A 130 -10.63 -10.20 9.60
CA ASN A 130 -10.37 -8.79 9.78
C ASN A 130 -11.65 -8.01 10.09
N SER A 131 -11.51 -6.92 10.84
CA SER A 131 -12.60 -5.95 11.00
C SER A 131 -12.90 -5.26 9.68
N PRO A 132 -14.19 -5.15 9.26
CA PRO A 132 -14.52 -4.45 8.02
C PRO A 132 -14.10 -2.98 8.06
N VAL A 133 -13.66 -2.47 6.89
CA VAL A 133 -13.41 -1.05 6.64
C VAL A 133 -14.43 -0.52 5.64
N ASP A 134 -14.49 0.80 5.44
CA ASP A 134 -15.57 1.45 4.69
C ASP A 134 -15.16 1.81 3.25
N GLY A 135 -13.90 1.63 2.89
CA GLY A 135 -13.39 1.84 1.55
C GLY A 135 -11.87 1.68 1.47
N PHE A 136 -11.36 1.75 0.24
CA PHE A 136 -9.95 1.58 -0.05
C PHE A 136 -9.48 2.63 -1.07
N ILE A 137 -8.22 3.05 -0.95
CA ILE A 137 -7.52 3.85 -1.95
C ILE A 137 -6.20 3.14 -2.23
N LEU A 138 -5.92 2.86 -3.49
CA LEU A 138 -4.69 2.22 -3.96
C LEU A 138 -3.95 3.23 -4.85
N GLN A 139 -2.84 3.77 -4.37
CA GLN A 139 -2.01 4.70 -5.14
C GLN A 139 -0.73 4.01 -5.58
N ALA A 140 -0.44 4.08 -6.85
CA ALA A 140 0.67 3.40 -7.52
C ALA A 140 0.72 1.88 -7.22
N PRO A 141 -0.38 1.14 -7.50
CA PRO A 141 -0.35 -0.31 -7.42
C PRO A 141 0.55 -0.85 -8.54
N VAL A 142 1.75 -1.28 -8.18
CA VAL A 142 2.76 -1.79 -9.13
C VAL A 142 3.09 -3.25 -8.84
N SER A 143 3.58 -3.95 -9.85
CA SER A 143 4.14 -5.30 -9.71
C SER A 143 5.60 -5.21 -9.32
N ASP A 144 5.96 -5.69 -8.13
CA ASP A 144 7.36 -5.80 -7.70
C ASP A 144 8.14 -6.69 -8.66
N ARG A 145 7.54 -7.79 -9.11
CA ARG A 145 8.14 -8.74 -10.07
C ARG A 145 8.47 -8.09 -11.42
N GLU A 146 7.54 -7.33 -12.01
CA GLU A 146 7.78 -6.67 -13.30
C GLU A 146 8.71 -5.47 -13.19
N SER A 147 8.79 -4.83 -12.02
CA SER A 147 9.74 -3.77 -11.74
C SER A 147 11.20 -4.27 -11.81
N LEU A 148 11.45 -5.51 -11.37
CA LEU A 148 12.78 -6.10 -11.43
C LEU A 148 13.34 -6.20 -12.86
N ASP A 149 12.51 -6.48 -13.85
CA ASP A 149 12.93 -6.52 -15.25
C ASP A 149 13.62 -5.22 -15.68
N THR A 150 13.20 -4.09 -15.08
CA THR A 150 13.76 -2.77 -15.38
C THR A 150 15.03 -2.47 -14.59
N PHE A 151 15.05 -2.83 -13.30
CA PHE A 151 16.13 -2.41 -12.39
C PHE A 151 17.21 -3.46 -12.15
N ILE A 152 16.89 -4.75 -12.34
CA ILE A 152 17.79 -5.87 -12.03
C ILE A 152 17.62 -6.97 -13.08
N PRO A 153 18.18 -6.79 -14.30
CA PRO A 153 18.00 -7.75 -15.40
C PRO A 153 18.39 -9.19 -15.06
N ASP A 154 19.36 -9.37 -14.15
CA ASP A 154 19.90 -10.67 -13.75
C ASP A 154 19.34 -11.17 -12.42
N TYR A 155 18.07 -10.92 -12.12
CA TYR A 155 17.47 -11.35 -10.84
C TYR A 155 17.17 -12.86 -10.77
N GLN A 156 17.01 -13.55 -11.91
CA GLN A 156 16.60 -14.95 -11.95
C GLN A 156 17.51 -15.89 -11.14
N PRO A 157 18.87 -15.82 -11.23
CA PRO A 157 19.73 -16.64 -10.37
C PRO A 157 19.52 -16.40 -8.87
N LYS A 158 19.14 -15.17 -8.48
CA LYS A 158 18.84 -14.83 -7.09
C LYS A 158 17.52 -15.49 -6.64
N LEU A 159 16.52 -15.46 -7.50
CA LEU A 159 15.22 -16.13 -7.25
C LEU A 159 15.39 -17.65 -7.18
N ASP A 160 16.20 -18.24 -8.06
CA ASP A 160 16.49 -19.68 -8.06
C ASP A 160 17.20 -20.09 -6.76
N TYR A 161 18.11 -19.25 -6.26
CA TYR A 161 18.77 -19.52 -4.99
C TYR A 161 17.80 -19.40 -3.81
N ALA A 162 16.96 -18.40 -3.78
CA ALA A 162 15.89 -18.26 -2.75
C ALA A 162 14.97 -19.49 -2.76
N ASN A 163 14.52 -19.94 -3.93
CA ASN A 163 13.68 -21.13 -4.07
C ASN A 163 14.38 -22.39 -3.57
N LYS A 164 15.70 -22.52 -3.81
CA LYS A 164 16.50 -23.62 -3.27
C LYS A 164 16.53 -23.59 -1.73
N MET A 165 16.77 -22.41 -1.14
CA MET A 165 16.77 -22.27 0.32
C MET A 165 15.40 -22.65 0.91
N ILE A 166 14.30 -22.23 0.28
CA ILE A 166 12.94 -22.59 0.69
C ILE A 166 12.75 -24.11 0.66
N ALA A 167 13.16 -24.76 -0.44
CA ALA A 167 13.07 -26.22 -0.58
C ALA A 167 13.90 -26.99 0.45
N GLU A 168 14.98 -26.38 0.94
CA GLU A 168 15.82 -26.91 2.03
C GLU A 168 15.27 -26.61 3.44
N GLY A 169 14.09 -25.97 3.56
CA GLY A 169 13.51 -25.58 4.85
C GLY A 169 14.15 -24.34 5.49
N LYS A 170 14.89 -23.55 4.72
CA LYS A 170 15.61 -22.34 5.15
C LYS A 170 14.92 -21.06 4.65
N GLY A 171 13.62 -21.08 4.44
CA GLY A 171 12.88 -19.96 3.89
C GLY A 171 12.95 -18.66 4.72
N GLU A 172 13.08 -18.80 6.05
CA GLU A 172 13.21 -17.67 6.97
C GLU A 172 14.65 -17.15 7.11
N ASP A 173 15.64 -17.87 6.56
CA ASP A 173 17.02 -17.43 6.58
C ASP A 173 17.23 -16.29 5.58
N VAL A 174 18.10 -15.36 5.95
CA VAL A 174 18.48 -14.22 5.11
C VAL A 174 19.32 -14.71 3.92
N LEU A 175 19.05 -14.18 2.74
CA LEU A 175 19.88 -14.43 1.56
C LEU A 175 21.31 -13.93 1.78
N PRO A 176 22.35 -14.69 1.35
CA PRO A 176 23.72 -14.19 1.32
C PRO A 176 23.84 -12.90 0.52
N ASN A 177 24.78 -12.03 0.89
CA ASN A 177 24.96 -10.71 0.25
C ASN A 177 25.10 -10.76 -1.28
N GLU A 178 25.72 -11.80 -1.82
CA GLU A 178 25.88 -12.02 -3.27
C GLU A 178 24.55 -12.21 -4.01
N TYR A 179 23.51 -12.66 -3.30
CA TYR A 179 22.15 -12.83 -3.81
C TYR A 179 21.21 -11.70 -3.37
N SER A 180 21.69 -10.76 -2.56
CA SER A 180 20.89 -9.57 -2.19
C SER A 180 20.71 -8.65 -3.39
N ILE A 181 19.70 -7.80 -3.29
CA ILE A 181 19.43 -6.73 -4.26
C ILE A 181 19.94 -5.43 -3.66
N ALA A 182 21.01 -4.87 -4.22
CA ALA A 182 21.62 -3.65 -3.69
C ALA A 182 20.63 -2.48 -3.54
N MET A 183 19.65 -2.37 -4.45
CA MET A 183 18.62 -1.34 -4.39
C MET A 183 17.75 -1.44 -3.12
N LEU A 184 17.59 -2.65 -2.56
CA LEU A 184 16.81 -2.84 -1.34
C LEU A 184 17.61 -2.46 -0.08
N ASP A 185 18.94 -2.52 -0.13
CA ASP A 185 19.87 -2.14 0.95
C ASP A 185 19.41 -2.60 2.34
N ALA A 186 18.89 -3.84 2.42
CA ALA A 186 18.40 -4.46 3.63
C ALA A 186 18.50 -5.98 3.55
N PRO A 187 18.69 -6.67 4.69
CA PRO A 187 18.62 -8.12 4.74
C PRO A 187 17.21 -8.59 4.36
N ILE A 188 17.12 -9.58 3.45
CA ILE A 188 15.84 -10.15 3.01
C ILE A 188 15.87 -11.68 3.16
N SER A 189 14.81 -12.27 3.71
CA SER A 189 14.68 -13.73 3.80
C SER A 189 14.34 -14.35 2.44
N ALA A 190 14.66 -15.64 2.27
CA ALA A 190 14.35 -16.35 1.04
C ALA A 190 12.84 -16.38 0.75
N ASN A 191 12.00 -16.58 1.76
CA ASN A 191 10.54 -16.51 1.61
C ASN A 191 10.10 -15.13 1.14
N ARG A 192 10.58 -14.05 1.78
CA ARG A 192 10.18 -12.69 1.41
C ARG A 192 10.64 -12.32 0.00
N PHE A 193 11.84 -12.77 -0.40
CA PHE A 193 12.33 -12.58 -1.76
C PHE A 193 11.43 -13.28 -2.78
N HIS A 194 11.05 -14.53 -2.51
CA HIS A 194 10.11 -15.27 -3.34
C HIS A 194 8.74 -14.57 -3.44
N ASP A 195 8.19 -14.15 -2.30
CA ASP A 195 6.86 -13.50 -2.23
C ASP A 195 6.80 -12.25 -3.09
N LEU A 196 7.84 -11.42 -3.05
CA LEU A 196 7.93 -10.19 -3.84
C LEU A 196 8.14 -10.45 -5.34
N PHE A 197 9.00 -11.43 -5.69
CA PHE A 197 9.61 -11.46 -7.02
C PHE A 197 9.28 -12.72 -7.85
N ALA A 198 8.68 -13.74 -7.27
CA ALA A 198 8.25 -14.91 -8.02
C ALA A 198 6.90 -14.69 -8.70
N LYS A 199 6.71 -15.29 -9.86
CA LYS A 199 5.37 -15.38 -10.47
C LYS A 199 4.46 -16.21 -9.56
N GLY A 200 3.34 -15.62 -9.15
CA GLY A 200 2.43 -16.22 -8.17
C GLY A 200 2.94 -16.17 -6.72
N GLY A 201 3.98 -15.38 -6.43
CA GLY A 201 4.37 -15.02 -5.07
C GLY A 201 3.24 -14.31 -4.32
N ALA A 202 3.34 -14.22 -3.00
CA ALA A 202 2.25 -13.68 -2.18
C ALA A 202 1.90 -12.21 -2.51
N ASP A 203 2.86 -11.44 -3.01
CA ASP A 203 2.70 -10.04 -3.40
C ASP A 203 2.24 -9.84 -4.86
N ASP A 204 2.13 -10.91 -5.67
CA ASP A 204 1.88 -10.82 -7.12
C ASP A 204 0.41 -10.49 -7.46
N TYR A 205 -0.07 -9.33 -7.01
CA TYR A 205 -1.44 -8.84 -7.23
C TYR A 205 -1.61 -8.01 -8.49
N PHE A 206 -0.53 -7.37 -8.99
CA PHE A 206 -0.63 -6.29 -9.98
C PHE A 206 0.15 -6.54 -11.26
N SER A 207 0.71 -7.72 -11.47
CA SER A 207 1.44 -8.04 -12.70
C SER A 207 0.53 -8.00 -13.92
N SER A 208 1.02 -7.42 -15.01
CA SER A 208 0.26 -7.21 -16.24
C SER A 208 -0.10 -8.53 -16.97
N ASP A 209 0.67 -9.59 -16.70
CA ASP A 209 0.49 -10.93 -17.28
C ASP A 209 -0.43 -11.86 -16.45
N LEU A 210 -1.07 -11.35 -15.39
CA LEU A 210 -2.10 -12.10 -14.68
C LEU A 210 -3.31 -12.31 -15.59
N ASP A 211 -3.82 -13.54 -15.64
CA ASP A 211 -5.02 -13.84 -16.40
C ASP A 211 -6.28 -13.20 -15.77
N ASP A 212 -7.34 -13.11 -16.59
CA ASP A 212 -8.58 -12.42 -16.18
C ASP A 212 -9.26 -13.11 -15.00
N GLN A 213 -9.17 -14.45 -14.90
CA GLN A 213 -9.75 -15.18 -13.79
C GLN A 213 -9.02 -14.90 -12.49
N THR A 214 -7.69 -14.84 -12.51
CA THR A 214 -6.87 -14.47 -11.35
C THR A 214 -7.18 -13.05 -10.89
N VAL A 215 -7.23 -12.10 -11.83
CA VAL A 215 -7.60 -10.70 -11.52
C VAL A 215 -9.01 -10.65 -10.95
N HIS A 216 -9.99 -11.35 -11.55
CA HIS A 216 -11.35 -11.41 -11.02
C HIS A 216 -11.38 -11.99 -9.59
N ASN A 217 -10.64 -13.05 -9.31
CA ASN A 217 -10.58 -13.66 -7.98
C ASN A 217 -10.06 -12.71 -6.91
N PHE A 218 -9.07 -11.85 -7.25
CA PHE A 218 -8.54 -10.84 -6.34
C PHE A 218 -9.52 -9.68 -6.14
N TRP A 219 -10.03 -9.11 -7.23
CA TRP A 219 -10.83 -7.88 -7.18
C TRP A 219 -12.26 -8.13 -6.71
N SER A 220 -12.81 -9.33 -6.88
CA SER A 220 -14.13 -9.71 -6.33
C SER A 220 -14.16 -9.79 -4.79
N ARG A 221 -13.01 -9.78 -4.12
CA ARG A 221 -12.92 -9.71 -2.66
C ARG A 221 -13.30 -8.32 -2.10
N PHE A 222 -13.23 -7.27 -2.92
CA PHE A 222 -13.71 -5.96 -2.50
C PHE A 222 -15.24 -5.98 -2.35
N ASN A 223 -15.70 -5.58 -1.17
CA ASN A 223 -17.12 -5.41 -0.83
C ASN A 223 -17.44 -3.96 -0.42
N LYS A 224 -16.49 -3.05 -0.62
CA LYS A 224 -16.54 -1.62 -0.38
C LYS A 224 -15.86 -0.87 -1.52
N PRO A 225 -16.23 0.40 -1.76
CA PRO A 225 -15.64 1.19 -2.83
C PRO A 225 -14.12 1.25 -2.74
N VAL A 226 -13.45 1.13 -3.90
CA VAL A 226 -12.00 1.25 -4.04
C VAL A 226 -11.65 2.26 -5.14
N LEU A 227 -10.79 3.22 -4.80
CA LEU A 227 -10.21 4.19 -5.72
C LEU A 227 -8.82 3.70 -6.12
N VAL A 228 -8.54 3.60 -7.42
CA VAL A 228 -7.24 3.16 -7.96
C VAL A 228 -6.60 4.29 -8.72
N LEU A 229 -5.42 4.74 -8.28
CA LEU A 229 -4.69 5.87 -8.84
C LEU A 229 -3.27 5.45 -9.20
N HIS A 230 -3.02 5.24 -10.50
CA HIS A 230 -1.67 5.01 -11.01
C HIS A 230 -0.96 6.35 -11.22
N SER A 231 0.37 6.38 -11.12
CA SER A 231 1.17 7.53 -11.51
C SER A 231 1.50 7.46 -13.00
N GLU A 232 1.23 8.54 -13.78
CA GLU A 232 1.36 8.52 -15.24
C GLU A 232 2.78 8.21 -15.71
N LYS A 233 3.80 8.63 -14.95
CA LYS A 233 5.22 8.45 -15.25
C LYS A 233 5.91 7.59 -14.17
N ASP A 234 5.22 6.56 -13.71
CA ASP A 234 5.74 5.67 -12.68
C ASP A 234 6.98 4.92 -13.18
N GLU A 235 8.12 5.17 -12.55
CA GLU A 235 9.40 4.59 -12.90
C GLU A 235 9.51 3.09 -12.61
N PHE A 236 8.62 2.57 -11.75
CA PHE A 236 8.55 1.14 -11.43
C PHE A 236 7.66 0.35 -12.38
N VAL A 237 6.94 1.03 -13.27
CA VAL A 237 6.09 0.38 -14.29
C VAL A 237 6.87 0.26 -15.60
N PRO A 238 7.13 -0.96 -16.11
CA PRO A 238 7.79 -1.14 -17.39
C PRO A 238 7.03 -0.45 -18.54
N ALA A 239 7.77 0.12 -19.49
CA ALA A 239 7.18 0.87 -20.62
C ALA A 239 6.20 0.05 -21.48
N ARG A 240 6.27 -1.29 -21.42
CA ARG A 240 5.33 -2.19 -22.11
C ARG A 240 3.95 -2.25 -21.46
N VAL A 241 3.81 -1.75 -20.23
CA VAL A 241 2.58 -1.88 -19.44
C VAL A 241 1.69 -0.66 -19.65
N ASP A 242 0.49 -0.88 -20.15
CA ASP A 242 -0.54 0.15 -20.29
C ASP A 242 -1.37 0.24 -18.99
N GLN A 243 -1.02 1.20 -18.12
CA GLN A 243 -1.70 1.42 -16.85
C GLN A 243 -3.19 1.79 -17.02
N ALA A 244 -3.56 2.47 -18.12
CA ALA A 244 -4.95 2.81 -18.39
C ALA A 244 -5.77 1.56 -18.77
N ALA A 245 -5.18 0.64 -19.54
CA ALA A 245 -5.81 -0.65 -19.85
C ALA A 245 -5.95 -1.52 -18.60
N ILE A 246 -4.93 -1.55 -17.73
CA ILE A 246 -4.99 -2.28 -16.46
C ILE A 246 -6.11 -1.73 -15.56
N ASN A 247 -6.24 -0.41 -15.47
CA ASN A 247 -7.31 0.20 -14.67
C ASN A 247 -8.72 -0.19 -15.17
N LYS A 248 -8.90 -0.26 -16.51
CA LYS A 248 -10.15 -0.77 -17.11
C LYS A 248 -10.38 -2.25 -16.78
N LYS A 249 -9.32 -3.06 -16.75
CA LYS A 249 -9.39 -4.48 -16.35
C LYS A 249 -9.88 -4.62 -14.91
N TYR A 250 -9.40 -3.79 -13.99
CA TYR A 250 -9.86 -3.77 -12.61
C TYR A 250 -11.32 -3.33 -12.48
N GLN A 251 -11.74 -2.29 -13.23
CA GLN A 251 -13.14 -1.86 -13.29
C GLN A 251 -14.08 -2.95 -13.81
N ALA A 252 -13.62 -3.73 -14.79
CA ALA A 252 -14.38 -4.88 -15.30
C ALA A 252 -14.46 -6.04 -14.30
N ALA A 253 -13.41 -6.22 -13.47
CA ALA A 253 -13.32 -7.31 -12.50
C ALA A 253 -14.13 -7.06 -11.23
N SER A 254 -14.41 -5.78 -10.87
CA SER A 254 -15.17 -5.44 -9.66
C SER A 254 -15.98 -4.15 -9.83
N SER A 255 -17.27 -4.24 -9.54
CA SER A 255 -18.17 -3.06 -9.52
C SER A 255 -17.87 -2.07 -8.40
N PHE A 256 -17.02 -2.44 -7.45
CA PHE A 256 -16.57 -1.56 -6.38
C PHE A 256 -15.43 -0.63 -6.77
N VAL A 257 -14.79 -0.86 -7.93
CA VAL A 257 -13.76 0.06 -8.45
C VAL A 257 -14.44 1.36 -8.88
N SER A 258 -14.06 2.45 -8.21
CA SER A 258 -14.65 3.78 -8.43
C SER A 258 -14.41 4.27 -9.87
N PRO A 259 -15.39 4.89 -10.51
CA PRO A 259 -15.20 5.56 -11.81
C PRO A 259 -14.24 6.76 -11.73
N LEU A 260 -13.90 7.24 -10.53
CA LEU A 260 -12.87 8.24 -10.28
C LEU A 260 -11.45 7.71 -10.42
N SER A 261 -11.27 6.39 -10.57
CA SER A 261 -9.98 5.74 -10.76
C SER A 261 -9.33 6.16 -12.08
N GLY A 262 -8.00 6.26 -12.11
CA GLY A 262 -7.29 6.71 -13.32
C GLY A 262 -5.82 7.01 -13.06
N LEU A 263 -5.25 7.91 -13.89
CA LEU A 263 -3.85 8.29 -13.82
C LEU A 263 -3.69 9.64 -13.10
N ILE A 264 -2.69 9.75 -12.24
CA ILE A 264 -2.24 11.02 -11.66
C ILE A 264 -1.34 11.68 -12.70
N PRO A 265 -1.68 12.86 -13.24
CA PRO A 265 -0.98 13.45 -14.37
C PRO A 265 0.47 13.85 -14.01
N GLY A 266 1.39 13.61 -14.95
CA GLY A 266 2.73 14.20 -14.98
C GLY A 266 3.70 13.79 -13.90
N THR A 267 3.37 12.79 -13.05
CA THR A 267 4.16 12.43 -11.88
C THR A 267 4.68 11.00 -11.90
N GLY A 268 5.81 10.78 -11.20
CA GLY A 268 6.36 9.45 -10.91
C GLY A 268 5.72 8.81 -9.68
N HIS A 269 6.32 7.72 -9.22
CA HIS A 269 5.80 6.81 -8.19
C HIS A 269 5.34 7.52 -6.91
N THR A 270 6.20 8.38 -6.35
CA THR A 270 6.01 9.01 -5.03
C THR A 270 5.28 10.35 -5.07
N VAL A 271 4.77 10.78 -6.23
CA VAL A 271 4.01 12.03 -6.42
C VAL A 271 4.73 13.25 -5.84
N LEU A 272 5.93 13.55 -6.38
CA LEU A 272 6.80 14.60 -5.83
C LEU A 272 6.37 16.02 -6.22
N GLN A 273 5.75 16.22 -7.39
CA GLN A 273 5.34 17.51 -7.92
C GLN A 273 4.15 18.08 -7.13
N GLU A 274 4.19 19.37 -6.81
CA GLU A 274 3.16 20.03 -6.00
C GLU A 274 1.78 19.95 -6.66
N GLU A 275 1.70 20.21 -7.96
CA GLU A 275 0.46 20.15 -8.74
C GLU A 275 -0.16 18.74 -8.72
N ALA A 276 0.69 17.70 -8.84
CA ALA A 276 0.24 16.31 -8.78
C ALA A 276 -0.23 15.92 -7.38
N ARG A 277 0.43 16.42 -6.33
CA ARG A 277 -0.02 16.21 -4.93
C ARG A 277 -1.37 16.86 -4.66
N GLU A 278 -1.57 18.08 -5.16
CA GLU A 278 -2.85 18.78 -5.01
C GLU A 278 -3.96 18.10 -5.83
N TRP A 279 -3.64 17.62 -7.03
CA TRP A 279 -4.57 16.83 -7.85
C TRP A 279 -4.98 15.54 -7.11
N LEU A 280 -4.00 14.78 -6.59
CA LEU A 280 -4.24 13.57 -5.80
C LEU A 280 -5.14 13.86 -4.60
N ALA A 281 -4.80 14.89 -3.81
CA ALA A 281 -5.59 15.27 -2.64
C ALA A 281 -7.02 15.68 -3.01
N GLY A 282 -7.21 16.38 -4.14
CA GLY A 282 -8.52 16.69 -4.70
C GLY A 282 -9.31 15.43 -5.04
N ARG A 283 -8.68 14.47 -5.73
CA ARG A 283 -9.30 13.20 -6.13
C ARG A 283 -9.67 12.33 -4.91
N VAL A 284 -8.84 12.32 -3.87
CA VAL A 284 -9.16 11.66 -2.59
C VAL A 284 -10.41 12.28 -1.96
N VAL A 285 -10.50 13.62 -1.90
CA VAL A 285 -11.69 14.32 -1.37
C VAL A 285 -12.94 13.98 -2.18
N GLU A 286 -12.85 13.99 -3.52
CA GLU A 286 -13.98 13.60 -4.39
C GLU A 286 -14.46 12.18 -4.08
N PHE A 287 -13.52 11.24 -3.94
CA PHE A 287 -13.86 9.86 -3.60
C PHE A 287 -14.52 9.75 -2.22
N LEU A 288 -13.96 10.39 -1.20
CA LEU A 288 -14.52 10.35 0.16
C LEU A 288 -15.94 10.93 0.22
N ARG A 289 -16.29 11.92 -0.61
CA ARG A 289 -17.66 12.42 -0.76
C ARG A 289 -18.64 11.37 -1.27
N THR A 290 -18.19 10.43 -2.09
CA THR A 290 -19.06 9.33 -2.57
C THR A 290 -19.39 8.30 -1.48
N LEU A 291 -18.66 8.34 -0.36
CA LEU A 291 -18.86 7.42 0.78
C LEU A 291 -19.75 8.03 1.89
N SER A 292 -20.22 9.24 1.67
CA SER A 292 -21.01 10.01 2.66
C SER A 292 -22.41 9.47 2.81
#